data_c3fe70241a9f2217c5bf62e10f896b90
#
_entry.id   c3fe70241a9f2217c5bf62e10f896b90
#
_cell.length_a   1.000
_cell.length_b   1.000
_cell.length_c   1.000
_cell.angle_alpha   90.00
_cell.angle_beta   90.00
_cell.angle_gamma   90.00
#
_symmetry.space_group_name_H-M   'P 1'
#
loop_
_entity.id
_entity.type
_entity.pdbx_description
1 polymer ?
#
loop_
_entity_poly.entity_id
_entity_poly.type
_entity_poly.pdbx_seq_one_letter_code
_entity_poly.pdbx_strand_id
1 'polypeptide(L)'
;MTFSFWEILGAFTLLISICLAFFVGFYKINWFWIIAILPSYLVGFYLYQSRYLKTVYNKGDRSFKLDLPKFLTAGFVILFIFYLIGYLTNFFIN
;
A
#
# COMPACT_ATOMS: atom_id res chain seq x y z
N MET A 1 4.61 22.80 7.75
CA MET A 1 3.70 22.14 6.86
C MET A 1 2.73 21.27 7.66
N THR A 2 1.46 21.60 7.61
CA THR A 2 0.46 20.87 8.37
C THR A 2 -0.23 19.85 7.46
N PHE A 3 -0.20 18.58 7.85
CA PHE A 3 -0.94 17.54 7.16
C PHE A 3 -2.40 17.58 7.59
N SER A 4 -3.31 17.32 6.66
CA SER A 4 -4.71 17.18 7.00
C SER A 4 -4.94 15.88 7.77
N PHE A 5 -6.08 15.81 8.50
CA PHE A 5 -6.45 14.59 9.22
C PHE A 5 -6.48 13.38 8.30
N TRP A 6 -7.01 13.57 7.09
CA TRP A 6 -7.12 12.46 6.12
C TRP A 6 -5.76 11.97 5.64
N GLU A 7 -4.78 12.88 5.50
CA GLU A 7 -3.43 12.49 5.12
C GLU A 7 -2.76 11.67 6.21
N ILE A 8 -2.94 12.06 7.46
CA ILE A 8 -2.40 11.33 8.60
C ILE A 8 -3.05 9.95 8.69
N LEU A 9 -4.37 9.88 8.52
CA LEU A 9 -5.08 8.62 8.51
C LEU A 9 -4.59 7.71 7.38
N GLY A 10 -4.34 8.29 6.20
CA GLY A 10 -3.78 7.54 5.08
C GLY A 10 -2.41 6.98 5.37
N ALA A 11 -1.54 7.77 6.01
CA ALA A 11 -0.21 7.32 6.39
C ALA A 11 -0.29 6.14 7.36
N PHE A 12 -1.16 6.22 8.37
CA PHE A 12 -1.35 5.11 9.31
C PHE A 12 -1.88 3.86 8.60
N THR A 13 -2.82 4.02 7.67
CA THR A 13 -3.36 2.89 6.92
C THR A 13 -2.27 2.23 6.07
N LEU A 14 -1.40 3.02 5.44
CA LEU A 14 -0.28 2.49 4.69
C LEU A 14 0.67 1.70 5.58
N LEU A 15 1.03 2.24 6.74
CA LEU A 15 1.91 1.56 7.69
C LEU A 15 1.32 0.25 8.16
N ILE A 16 0.02 0.25 8.48
CA ILE A 16 -0.67 -0.97 8.91
C ILE A 16 -0.65 -2.01 7.79
N SER A 17 -0.90 -1.59 6.54
CA SER A 17 -0.88 -2.51 5.41
C SER A 17 0.49 -3.14 5.21
N ILE A 18 1.56 -2.34 5.30
CA ILE A 18 2.93 -2.82 5.18
C ILE A 18 3.25 -3.81 6.31
N CYS A 19 2.87 -3.47 7.53
CA CYS A 19 3.10 -4.36 8.68
C CYS A 19 2.35 -5.68 8.52
N LEU A 20 1.11 -5.65 8.03
CA LEU A 20 0.34 -6.86 7.78
C LEU A 20 1.01 -7.73 6.72
N ALA A 21 1.53 -7.12 5.66
CA ALA A 21 2.24 -7.87 4.62
C ALA A 21 3.47 -8.55 5.19
N PHE A 22 4.23 -7.84 6.04
CA PHE A 22 5.39 -8.42 6.72
C PHE A 22 4.99 -9.62 7.59
N PHE A 23 3.94 -9.47 8.39
CA PHE A 23 3.47 -10.55 9.25
C PHE A 23 2.96 -11.75 8.45
N VAL A 24 2.29 -11.51 7.33
CA VAL A 24 1.85 -12.60 6.46
C VAL A 24 3.05 -13.42 6.00
N GLY A 25 4.13 -12.77 5.62
CA GLY A 25 5.36 -13.46 5.23
C GLY A 25 6.04 -14.12 6.42
N PHE A 26 6.14 -13.42 7.55
CA PHE A 26 6.81 -13.92 8.76
C PHE A 26 6.17 -15.21 9.27
N TYR A 27 4.85 -15.27 9.28
CA TYR A 27 4.12 -16.45 9.74
C TYR A 27 3.86 -17.46 8.63
N LYS A 28 4.40 -17.23 7.43
CA LYS A 28 4.24 -18.13 6.27
C LYS A 28 2.77 -18.38 5.92
N ILE A 29 1.95 -17.35 6.09
CA ILE A 29 0.55 -17.41 5.72
C ILE A 29 0.45 -17.37 4.18
N ASN A 30 -0.63 -17.92 3.62
CA ASN A 30 -0.83 -17.97 2.18
C ASN A 30 -0.74 -16.55 1.58
N TRP A 31 -0.04 -16.42 0.47
CA TRP A 31 0.17 -15.14 -0.20
C TRP A 31 -1.13 -14.47 -0.67
N PHE A 32 -2.22 -15.21 -0.75
CA PHE A 32 -3.53 -14.63 -1.09
C PHE A 32 -3.93 -13.51 -0.13
N TRP A 33 -3.43 -13.52 1.09
CA TRP A 33 -3.69 -12.44 2.05
C TRP A 33 -3.11 -11.12 1.60
N ILE A 34 -2.06 -11.14 0.77
CA ILE A 34 -1.53 -9.92 0.16
C ILE A 34 -2.59 -9.26 -0.71
N ILE A 35 -3.35 -10.04 -1.46
CA ILE A 35 -4.43 -9.52 -2.29
C ILE A 35 -5.52 -8.89 -1.41
N ALA A 36 -5.82 -9.51 -0.26
CA ALA A 36 -6.79 -8.96 0.68
C ALA A 36 -6.31 -7.66 1.33
N ILE A 37 -5.01 -7.50 1.54
CA ILE A 37 -4.42 -6.30 2.11
C ILE A 37 -4.34 -5.16 1.09
N LEU A 38 -4.24 -5.49 -0.20
CA LEU A 38 -4.05 -4.53 -1.27
C LEU A 38 -5.08 -3.39 -1.27
N PRO A 39 -6.40 -3.63 -1.11
CA PRO A 39 -7.37 -2.54 -1.04
C PRO A 39 -7.08 -1.55 0.09
N SER A 40 -6.67 -2.03 1.26
CA SER A 40 -6.29 -1.15 2.38
C SER A 40 -5.10 -0.28 2.00
N TYR A 41 -4.10 -0.87 1.34
CA TYR A 41 -2.94 -0.13 0.87
C TYR A 41 -3.36 0.97 -0.10
N LEU A 42 -4.25 0.66 -1.05
CA LEU A 42 -4.69 1.63 -2.04
C LEU A 42 -5.47 2.78 -1.40
N VAL A 43 -6.35 2.47 -0.44
CA VAL A 43 -7.09 3.51 0.28
C VAL A 43 -6.13 4.39 1.06
N GLY A 44 -5.17 3.80 1.76
CA GLY A 44 -4.17 4.56 2.50
C GLY A 44 -3.32 5.43 1.59
N PHE A 45 -2.89 4.90 0.46
CA PHE A 45 -2.12 5.65 -0.54
C PHE A 45 -2.93 6.83 -1.08
N TYR A 46 -4.20 6.59 -1.43
CA TYR A 46 -5.08 7.64 -1.94
C TYR A 46 -5.23 8.78 -0.92
N LEU A 47 -5.51 8.44 0.33
CA LEU A 47 -5.68 9.44 1.37
C LEU A 47 -4.37 10.20 1.66
N TYR A 48 -3.26 9.48 1.72
CA TYR A 48 -1.96 10.08 1.99
C TYR A 48 -1.55 11.04 0.88
N GLN A 49 -1.79 10.67 -0.36
CA GLN A 49 -1.41 11.45 -1.54
C GLN A 49 -2.57 12.27 -2.10
N SER A 50 -3.60 12.53 -1.31
CA SER A 50 -4.81 13.17 -1.83
C SER A 50 -4.54 14.54 -2.48
N ARG A 51 -3.66 15.35 -1.89
CA ARG A 51 -3.32 16.66 -2.48
C ARG A 51 -2.63 16.50 -3.82
N TYR A 52 -1.67 15.60 -3.89
CA TYR A 52 -0.94 15.32 -5.11
C TYR A 52 -1.86 14.81 -6.21
N LEU A 53 -2.71 13.85 -5.87
CA LEU A 53 -3.65 13.27 -6.82
C LEU A 53 -4.64 14.31 -7.32
N LYS A 54 -5.17 15.16 -6.45
CA LYS A 54 -6.06 16.23 -6.86
C LYS A 54 -5.37 17.19 -7.81
N THR A 55 -4.11 17.54 -7.54
CA THR A 55 -3.35 18.43 -8.41
C THR A 55 -3.14 17.81 -9.79
N VAL A 56 -2.78 16.53 -9.84
CA VAL A 56 -2.51 15.84 -11.09
C VAL A 56 -3.78 15.64 -11.91
N TYR A 57 -4.87 15.21 -11.28
CA TYR A 57 -6.07 14.82 -12.01
C TYR A 57 -7.04 15.98 -12.24
N ASN A 58 -6.96 17.07 -11.46
CA ASN A 58 -7.82 18.24 -11.69
C ASN A 58 -7.43 19.02 -12.93
N LYS A 59 -6.25 18.79 -13.49
CA LYS A 59 -5.83 19.44 -14.74
C LYS A 59 -6.47 18.81 -15.98
N GLY A 60 -7.24 17.74 -15.81
CA GLY A 60 -8.03 17.15 -16.88
C GLY A 60 -7.28 16.33 -17.90
N ASP A 61 -5.96 16.19 -17.74
CA ASP A 61 -5.15 15.49 -18.73
C ASP A 61 -5.19 13.99 -18.59
N ARG A 62 -5.57 13.48 -17.41
CA ARG A 62 -5.61 12.05 -17.13
C ARG A 62 -6.77 11.69 -16.24
N SER A 63 -7.33 10.51 -16.50
CA SER A 63 -8.34 9.91 -15.63
C SER A 63 -7.66 9.01 -14.61
N PHE A 64 -8.09 9.12 -13.35
CA PHE A 64 -7.61 8.23 -12.29
C PHE A 64 -7.83 6.75 -12.66
N LYS A 65 -8.96 6.46 -13.33
CA LYS A 65 -9.28 5.10 -13.74
C LYS A 65 -8.25 4.51 -14.71
N LEU A 66 -7.65 5.35 -15.56
CA LEU A 66 -6.64 4.88 -16.51
C LEU A 66 -5.33 4.49 -15.81
N ASP A 67 -5.01 5.17 -14.69
CA ASP A 67 -3.79 4.90 -13.95
C ASP A 67 -3.99 3.88 -12.83
N LEU A 68 -5.24 3.49 -12.54
CA LEU A 68 -5.54 2.55 -11.47
C LEU A 68 -4.78 1.22 -11.58
N PRO A 69 -4.67 0.59 -12.77
CA PRO A 69 -3.88 -0.64 -12.90
C PRO A 69 -2.42 -0.46 -12.52
N LYS A 70 -1.83 0.71 -12.80
CA LYS A 70 -0.45 1.00 -12.40
C LYS A 70 -0.32 1.07 -10.89
N PHE A 71 -1.27 1.72 -10.21
CA PHE A 71 -1.26 1.80 -8.75
C PHE A 71 -1.47 0.43 -8.12
N LEU A 72 -2.35 -0.39 -8.69
CA LEU A 72 -2.56 -1.75 -8.22
C LEU A 72 -1.29 -2.58 -8.33
N THR A 73 -0.63 -2.51 -9.48
CA THR A 73 0.61 -3.26 -9.71
C THR A 73 1.70 -2.81 -8.75
N ALA A 74 1.89 -1.49 -8.62
CA ALA A 74 2.91 -0.95 -7.73
C ALA A 74 2.64 -1.34 -6.27
N GLY A 75 1.39 -1.26 -5.83
CA GLY A 75 1.00 -1.65 -4.48
C GLY A 75 1.25 -3.13 -4.22
N PHE A 76 0.88 -3.98 -5.17
CA PHE A 76 1.12 -5.42 -5.07
C PHE A 76 2.61 -5.71 -4.96
N VAL A 77 3.44 -5.07 -5.78
CA VAL A 77 4.89 -5.27 -5.76
C VAL A 77 5.46 -4.86 -4.40
N ILE A 78 5.06 -3.71 -3.89
CA ILE A 78 5.55 -3.22 -2.59
C ILE A 78 5.15 -4.19 -1.48
N LEU A 79 3.90 -4.60 -1.42
CA LEU A 79 3.42 -5.52 -0.39
C LEU A 79 4.11 -6.88 -0.50
N PHE A 80 4.35 -7.34 -1.73
CA PHE A 80 5.04 -8.61 -1.96
C PHE A 80 6.48 -8.55 -1.48
N ILE A 81 7.17 -7.41 -1.68
CA ILE A 81 8.53 -7.21 -1.18
C ILE A 81 8.55 -7.35 0.34
N PHE A 82 7.63 -6.71 1.05
CA PHE A 82 7.56 -6.82 2.51
C PHE A 82 7.19 -8.24 2.95
N TYR A 83 6.35 -8.92 2.17
CA TYR A 83 6.04 -10.32 2.40
C TYR A 83 7.32 -11.17 2.36
N LEU A 84 8.15 -10.96 1.32
CA LEU A 84 9.41 -11.69 1.19
C LEU A 84 10.37 -11.38 2.32
N ILE A 85 10.44 -10.11 2.74
CA ILE A 85 11.29 -9.71 3.86
C ILE A 85 10.85 -10.44 5.13
N GLY A 86 9.57 -10.51 5.40
CA GLY A 86 9.04 -11.24 6.56
C GLY A 86 9.35 -12.72 6.48
N TYR A 87 9.17 -13.32 5.31
CA TYR A 87 9.46 -14.73 5.09
C TYR A 87 10.94 -15.04 5.34
N LEU A 88 11.83 -14.21 4.79
CA LEU A 88 13.27 -14.40 4.98
C LEU A 88 13.66 -14.17 6.43
N THR A 89 13.06 -13.20 7.11
CA THR A 89 13.32 -12.95 8.53
C THR A 89 13.00 -14.19 9.35
N ASN A 90 11.85 -14.80 9.10
CA ASN A 90 11.48 -16.03 9.80
C ASN A 90 12.48 -17.14 9.52
N PHE A 91 12.90 -17.27 8.27
CA PHE A 91 13.88 -18.28 7.87
C PHE A 91 15.21 -18.12 8.63
N PHE A 92 15.68 -16.86 8.78
CA PHE A 92 16.96 -16.62 9.45
C PHE A 92 16.86 -16.74 10.97
N ILE A 93 15.70 -16.45 11.56
CA ILE A 93 15.49 -16.55 13.00
C ILE A 93 15.31 -18.01 13.41
N ASN A 94 14.62 -18.78 12.62
CA ASN A 94 14.35 -20.19 12.88
C ASN A 94 15.30 -21.07 12.08
#